data_0c55e3818d7d1745272c0584efd3ecfd
#
_entry.id   0c55e3818d7d1745272c0584efd3ecfd
#
_cell.length_a   1.000
_cell.length_b   1.000
_cell.length_c   1.000
_cell.angle_alpha   90.00
_cell.angle_beta   90.00
_cell.angle_gamma   90.00
#
_symmetry.space_group_name_H-M   'P 1'
#
loop_
_entity.id
_entity.type
_entity.pdbx_description
1 polymer ?
#
loop_
_entity_poly.entity_id
_entity_poly.type
_entity_poly.pdbx_seq_one_letter_code
_entity_poly.pdbx_strand_id
1 'polypeptide(L)'
;MKVLHVIPSIAQVRGGTSQATLEMVRSLRSHGVDAEIATTNDNGSDLLEVPLRQRIDYEQVPIWFFPRFSPSINPVREFAFSSQLTTWLWQHITDYNLLHVHAIFSYASTVAMAIARLRRLPYVVQPHGLLCNWSLQQGASKKHIYLTLTEYANLNHSQALVFTSQQEQQEVSKLGLISPSFILPLGLDRPSPIPDARHRLRQLLNAPKDEPVILFMSRLHPKKGLDYLISALGKLRERRFTFVLAGSGSSDYEAEINELLISAGIDTRTYRSGFVEGEMKDLLMQGADIFALTSYSENFGVAVLEAMAVGLPVVVTPGVALASVVEQNQLGYVAGLDTVAIASTLEHCLDHPQTTKEMGDRARQLVREKYTWGRNASNLREVYTAILKQKPLPIFH
;
A
#
# COMPACT_ATOMS: atom_id res chain seq x y z
N MET A 1 -16.42 20.88 -7.35
CA MET A 1 -17.04 19.94 -6.40
C MET A 1 -16.20 19.88 -5.15
N LYS A 2 -16.86 19.78 -4.00
CA LYS A 2 -16.19 19.67 -2.69
C LYS A 2 -16.34 18.24 -2.17
N VAL A 3 -15.23 17.59 -1.85
CA VAL A 3 -15.18 16.16 -1.46
C VAL A 3 -14.48 16.02 -0.10
N LEU A 4 -15.13 15.30 0.81
CA LEU A 4 -14.53 14.95 2.09
C LEU A 4 -13.96 13.54 2.02
N HIS A 5 -12.67 13.39 2.30
CA HIS A 5 -12.05 12.09 2.53
C HIS A 5 -12.03 11.77 4.01
N VAL A 6 -12.46 10.58 4.40
CA VAL A 6 -12.43 10.14 5.81
C VAL A 6 -11.56 8.89 5.90
N ILE A 7 -10.57 8.95 6.77
CA ILE A 7 -9.64 7.86 7.07
C ILE A 7 -9.38 7.81 8.58
N PRO A 8 -9.21 6.64 9.21
CA PRO A 8 -8.96 6.56 10.66
C PRO A 8 -7.66 7.24 11.09
N SER A 9 -6.61 7.18 10.26
CA SER A 9 -5.31 7.79 10.54
C SER A 9 -4.56 8.10 9.25
N ILE A 10 -3.79 9.19 9.26
CA ILE A 10 -2.83 9.53 8.20
C ILE A 10 -1.37 9.43 8.67
N ALA A 11 -1.13 8.92 9.88
CA ALA A 11 0.22 8.80 10.43
C ALA A 11 1.08 7.81 9.60
N GLN A 12 2.36 8.12 9.42
CA GLN A 12 3.32 7.28 8.68
C GLN A 12 3.42 5.87 9.25
N VAL A 13 3.30 5.72 10.57
CA VAL A 13 3.32 4.40 11.25
C VAL A 13 2.22 3.45 10.76
N ARG A 14 1.15 3.97 10.17
CA ARG A 14 0.07 3.18 9.54
C ARG A 14 0.40 2.71 8.13
N GLY A 15 1.48 3.22 7.56
CA GLY A 15 2.06 2.74 6.30
C GLY A 15 1.39 3.28 5.05
N GLY A 16 1.46 2.50 3.96
CA GLY A 16 1.16 2.94 2.61
C GLY A 16 -0.26 3.49 2.38
N THR A 17 -1.27 3.05 3.14
CA THR A 17 -2.65 3.57 2.99
C THR A 17 -2.77 5.03 3.39
N SER A 18 -2.12 5.43 4.48
CA SER A 18 -2.09 6.83 4.95
C SER A 18 -1.41 7.73 3.94
N GLN A 19 -0.23 7.36 3.48
CA GLN A 19 0.50 8.11 2.46
C GLN A 19 -0.27 8.17 1.13
N ALA A 20 -0.83 7.07 0.68
CA ALA A 20 -1.63 7.03 -0.55
C ALA A 20 -2.85 7.95 -0.49
N THR A 21 -3.50 8.07 0.67
CA THR A 21 -4.64 8.98 0.83
C THR A 21 -4.20 10.44 0.77
N LEU A 22 -3.08 10.81 1.40
CA LEU A 22 -2.51 12.16 1.32
C LEU A 22 -2.19 12.53 -0.14
N GLU A 23 -1.46 11.68 -0.85
CA GLU A 23 -1.09 11.91 -2.25
C GLU A 23 -2.31 11.99 -3.18
N MET A 24 -3.29 11.13 -2.96
CA MET A 24 -4.55 11.15 -3.72
C MET A 24 -5.27 12.49 -3.55
N VAL A 25 -5.42 12.97 -2.31
CA VAL A 25 -6.09 14.25 -2.04
C VAL A 25 -5.28 15.43 -2.59
N ARG A 26 -3.96 15.41 -2.43
CA ARG A 26 -3.07 16.42 -3.01
C ARG A 26 -3.25 16.50 -4.53
N SER A 27 -3.25 15.35 -5.20
CA SER A 27 -3.41 15.28 -6.64
C SER A 27 -4.83 15.67 -7.10
N LEU A 28 -5.88 15.29 -6.37
CA LEU A 28 -7.25 15.73 -6.66
C LEU A 28 -7.35 17.27 -6.61
N ARG A 29 -6.73 17.90 -5.64
CA ARG A 29 -6.70 19.36 -5.52
C ARG A 29 -6.00 20.04 -6.70
N SER A 30 -4.87 19.50 -7.14
CA SER A 30 -4.17 20.01 -8.33
C SER A 30 -4.97 19.81 -9.62
N HIS A 31 -5.97 18.89 -9.62
CA HIS A 31 -6.90 18.67 -10.73
C HIS A 31 -8.26 19.37 -10.55
N GLY A 32 -8.32 20.38 -9.67
CA GLY A 32 -9.49 21.25 -9.50
C GLY A 32 -10.65 20.66 -8.68
N VAL A 33 -10.40 19.64 -7.87
CA VAL A 33 -11.35 19.13 -6.87
C VAL A 33 -11.04 19.77 -5.53
N ASP A 34 -12.01 20.40 -4.89
CA ASP A 34 -11.85 20.90 -3.52
C ASP A 34 -11.97 19.72 -2.54
N ALA A 35 -10.86 19.03 -2.31
CA ALA A 35 -10.78 17.84 -1.48
C ALA A 35 -10.10 18.15 -0.14
N GLU A 36 -10.66 17.63 0.95
CA GLU A 36 -10.17 17.76 2.32
C GLU A 36 -10.18 16.39 3.02
N ILE A 37 -9.40 16.25 4.10
CA ILE A 37 -9.40 15.03 4.91
C ILE A 37 -9.98 15.33 6.30
N ALA A 38 -10.81 14.42 6.82
CA ALA A 38 -11.16 14.34 8.24
C ALA A 38 -10.63 13.02 8.80
N THR A 39 -9.87 13.11 9.90
CA THR A 39 -9.16 11.96 10.48
C THR A 39 -9.03 12.11 11.99
N THR A 40 -8.56 11.07 12.67
CA THR A 40 -8.16 11.18 14.07
C THR A 40 -6.65 11.51 14.18
N ASN A 41 -6.23 11.91 15.36
CA ASN A 41 -4.79 12.09 15.65
C ASN A 41 -4.10 10.78 16.05
N ASP A 42 -4.58 9.65 15.53
CA ASP A 42 -3.96 8.35 15.75
C ASP A 42 -2.54 8.28 15.18
N ASN A 43 -1.59 7.76 15.98
CA ASN A 43 -0.21 7.48 15.62
C ASN A 43 0.25 6.13 16.18
N GLY A 44 -0.55 5.09 15.99
CA GLY A 44 -0.24 3.76 16.52
C GLY A 44 -0.39 3.67 18.03
N SER A 45 0.71 3.42 18.75
CA SER A 45 0.73 3.47 20.23
C SER A 45 0.48 4.88 20.75
N ASP A 46 0.91 5.88 20.01
CA ASP A 46 0.94 7.28 20.40
C ASP A 46 -0.15 8.12 19.73
N LEU A 47 -0.10 9.41 19.93
CA LEU A 47 -0.97 10.39 19.28
C LEU A 47 -0.10 11.39 18.50
N LEU A 48 -0.57 11.83 17.34
CA LEU A 48 0.03 12.94 16.63
C LEU A 48 -0.16 14.24 17.42
N GLU A 49 0.91 14.98 17.59
CA GLU A 49 0.91 16.33 18.18
C GLU A 49 0.53 17.35 17.10
N VAL A 50 -0.76 17.48 16.85
CA VAL A 50 -1.32 18.38 15.85
C VAL A 50 -2.48 19.21 16.43
N PRO A 51 -2.76 20.40 15.89
CA PRO A 51 -3.96 21.16 16.26
C PRO A 51 -5.24 20.37 15.96
N LEU A 52 -6.12 20.26 16.97
CA LEU A 52 -7.36 19.49 16.89
C LEU A 52 -8.58 20.38 16.62
N ARG A 53 -9.61 19.83 15.97
CA ARG A 53 -10.92 20.46 15.72
C ARG A 53 -10.86 21.75 14.91
N GLN A 54 -9.79 21.94 14.19
CA GLN A 54 -9.63 23.06 13.26
C GLN A 54 -9.01 22.55 11.96
N ARG A 55 -9.29 23.26 10.89
CA ARG A 55 -8.72 22.96 9.57
C ARG A 55 -7.30 23.49 9.53
N ILE A 56 -6.35 22.61 9.29
CA ILE A 56 -4.94 22.99 9.12
C ILE A 56 -4.44 22.52 7.75
N ASP A 57 -3.40 23.14 7.26
CA ASP A 57 -2.63 22.60 6.14
C ASP A 57 -1.58 21.65 6.70
N TYR A 58 -1.68 20.39 6.34
CA TYR A 58 -0.73 19.34 6.73
C TYR A 58 -0.22 18.67 5.46
N GLU A 59 1.08 18.79 5.22
CA GLU A 59 1.72 18.29 3.99
C GLU A 59 0.98 18.75 2.70
N GLN A 60 0.63 20.02 2.61
CA GLN A 60 -0.09 20.64 1.48
C GLN A 60 -1.52 20.10 1.26
N VAL A 61 -2.09 19.45 2.27
CA VAL A 61 -3.47 18.96 2.25
C VAL A 61 -4.25 19.59 3.39
N PRO A 62 -5.45 20.14 3.15
CA PRO A 62 -6.35 20.62 4.22
C PRO A 62 -6.91 19.45 5.01
N ILE A 63 -6.64 19.43 6.31
CA ILE A 63 -7.02 18.32 7.19
C ILE A 63 -7.69 18.83 8.45
N TRP A 64 -8.70 18.09 8.89
CA TRP A 64 -9.38 18.20 10.16
C TRP A 64 -8.97 17.03 11.04
N PHE A 65 -8.24 17.30 12.13
CA PHE A 65 -7.84 16.28 13.11
C PHE A 65 -8.79 16.28 14.31
N PHE A 66 -9.17 15.08 14.73
CA PHE A 66 -10.03 14.87 15.90
C PHE A 66 -9.32 13.96 16.94
N PRO A 67 -9.56 14.20 18.24
CA PRO A 67 -8.92 13.39 19.26
C PRO A 67 -9.41 11.95 19.21
N ARG A 68 -8.47 11.00 19.15
CA ARG A 68 -8.74 9.58 19.32
C ARG A 68 -8.86 9.24 20.81
N PHE A 69 -9.90 8.49 21.18
CA PHE A 69 -9.95 7.84 22.49
C PHE A 69 -8.85 6.78 22.57
N SER A 70 -7.93 6.90 23.53
CA SER A 70 -6.69 6.16 23.59
C SER A 70 -6.51 5.38 24.91
N PRO A 71 -7.34 4.36 25.20
CA PRO A 71 -7.19 3.53 26.39
C PRO A 71 -5.98 2.60 26.23
N SER A 72 -5.52 2.01 27.35
CA SER A 72 -4.44 1.02 27.37
C SER A 72 -4.80 -0.30 26.65
N ILE A 73 -6.08 -0.56 26.41
CA ILE A 73 -6.57 -1.77 25.74
C ILE A 73 -6.41 -1.64 24.24
N ASN A 74 -5.43 -2.35 23.65
CA ASN A 74 -5.08 -2.28 22.24
C ASN A 74 -6.26 -2.40 21.25
N PRO A 75 -7.16 -3.41 21.32
CA PRO A 75 -8.26 -3.52 20.36
C PRO A 75 -9.21 -2.33 20.37
N VAL A 76 -9.43 -1.70 21.52
CA VAL A 76 -10.28 -0.51 21.65
C VAL A 76 -9.58 0.71 21.06
N ARG A 77 -8.29 0.83 21.32
CA ARG A 77 -7.44 1.91 20.76
C ARG A 77 -7.37 1.84 19.24
N GLU A 78 -7.15 0.64 18.69
CA GLU A 78 -7.07 0.41 17.24
C GLU A 78 -8.38 0.69 16.51
N PHE A 79 -9.52 0.65 17.19
CA PHE A 79 -10.82 1.01 16.62
C PHE A 79 -10.94 2.52 16.32
N ALA A 80 -10.05 3.35 16.86
CA ALA A 80 -9.93 4.79 16.62
C ALA A 80 -11.21 5.57 16.92
N PHE A 81 -11.86 5.32 18.07
CA PHE A 81 -13.07 6.01 18.48
C PHE A 81 -12.84 7.51 18.70
N SER A 82 -13.75 8.35 18.17
CA SER A 82 -13.76 9.80 18.35
C SER A 82 -15.18 10.36 18.31
N SER A 83 -15.73 10.68 19.47
CA SER A 83 -17.06 11.32 19.55
C SER A 83 -17.09 12.71 18.90
N GLN A 84 -15.97 13.41 18.93
CA GLN A 84 -15.86 14.74 18.33
C GLN A 84 -15.88 14.70 16.80
N LEU A 85 -15.28 13.66 16.19
CA LEU A 85 -15.39 13.41 14.75
C LEU A 85 -16.86 13.16 14.37
N THR A 86 -17.58 12.36 15.17
CA THR A 86 -19.00 12.10 14.94
C THR A 86 -19.84 13.36 14.95
N THR A 87 -19.67 14.19 16.00
CA THR A 87 -20.40 15.46 16.12
C THR A 87 -20.11 16.38 14.95
N TRP A 88 -18.83 16.49 14.59
CA TRP A 88 -18.42 17.35 13.47
C TRP A 88 -18.98 16.83 12.14
N LEU A 89 -18.89 15.53 11.86
CA LEU A 89 -19.47 14.94 10.66
C LEU A 89 -20.98 15.18 10.59
N TRP A 90 -21.69 15.01 11.70
CA TRP A 90 -23.13 15.26 11.73
C TRP A 90 -23.50 16.70 11.38
N GLN A 91 -22.69 17.66 11.78
CA GLN A 91 -22.90 19.09 11.54
C GLN A 91 -22.47 19.52 10.13
N HIS A 92 -21.37 18.97 9.60
CA HIS A 92 -20.69 19.52 8.43
C HIS A 92 -20.71 18.63 7.19
N ILE A 93 -21.15 17.37 7.27
CA ILE A 93 -21.08 16.44 6.14
C ILE A 93 -21.86 16.96 4.91
N THR A 94 -22.92 17.71 5.12
CA THR A 94 -23.75 18.31 4.06
C THR A 94 -23.11 19.53 3.39
N ASP A 95 -22.00 20.05 3.90
CA ASP A 95 -21.20 21.11 3.26
C ASP A 95 -20.39 20.55 2.07
N TYR A 96 -20.38 19.23 1.90
CA TYR A 96 -19.68 18.51 0.85
C TYR A 96 -20.67 17.93 -0.17
N ASN A 97 -20.17 17.73 -1.39
CA ASN A 97 -20.97 17.12 -2.46
C ASN A 97 -20.89 15.60 -2.44
N LEU A 98 -19.76 15.04 -1.93
CA LEU A 98 -19.48 13.61 -1.90
C LEU A 98 -18.53 13.29 -0.76
N LEU A 99 -18.70 12.10 -0.18
CA LEU A 99 -17.78 11.52 0.79
C LEU A 99 -16.97 10.39 0.16
N HIS A 100 -15.65 10.33 0.40
CA HIS A 100 -14.79 9.20 0.08
C HIS A 100 -14.24 8.60 1.37
N VAL A 101 -14.63 7.37 1.66
CA VAL A 101 -14.23 6.67 2.89
C VAL A 101 -13.10 5.71 2.59
N HIS A 102 -12.00 5.84 3.33
CA HIS A 102 -10.84 4.96 3.26
C HIS A 102 -10.81 4.00 4.43
N ALA A 103 -10.44 2.77 4.14
CA ALA A 103 -10.47 1.65 5.07
C ALA A 103 -11.89 1.31 5.56
N ILE A 104 -11.98 0.25 6.32
CA ILE A 104 -13.20 -0.23 7.00
C ILE A 104 -12.79 -0.87 8.32
N PHE A 105 -13.72 -1.40 9.10
CA PHE A 105 -13.46 -1.96 10.42
C PHE A 105 -12.83 -0.96 11.41
N SER A 106 -13.12 0.33 11.23
CA SER A 106 -12.71 1.39 12.14
C SER A 106 -13.91 2.29 12.47
N TYR A 107 -13.89 2.91 13.64
CA TYR A 107 -14.96 3.80 14.04
C TYR A 107 -15.15 4.97 13.05
N ALA A 108 -14.05 5.62 12.66
CA ALA A 108 -14.10 6.78 11.78
C ALA A 108 -14.79 6.47 10.46
N SER A 109 -14.42 5.35 9.81
CA SER A 109 -15.01 4.93 8.54
C SER A 109 -16.47 4.55 8.68
N THR A 110 -16.79 3.74 9.69
CA THR A 110 -18.15 3.25 9.93
C THR A 110 -19.13 4.40 10.23
N VAL A 111 -18.75 5.31 11.13
CA VAL A 111 -19.62 6.44 11.50
C VAL A 111 -19.79 7.41 10.34
N ALA A 112 -18.75 7.63 9.53
CA ALA A 112 -18.83 8.50 8.35
C ALA A 112 -19.82 7.94 7.32
N MET A 113 -19.77 6.66 7.00
CA MET A 113 -20.73 6.00 6.11
C MET A 113 -22.15 6.03 6.68
N ALA A 114 -22.33 5.75 7.96
CA ALA A 114 -23.65 5.76 8.62
C ALA A 114 -24.28 7.16 8.57
N ILE A 115 -23.51 8.20 8.88
CA ILE A 115 -23.99 9.59 8.80
C ILE A 115 -24.29 9.99 7.36
N ALA A 116 -23.43 9.63 6.39
CA ALA A 116 -23.69 9.92 4.98
C ALA A 116 -25.03 9.30 4.51
N ARG A 117 -25.32 8.06 4.89
CA ARG A 117 -26.61 7.41 4.60
C ARG A 117 -27.79 8.17 5.23
N LEU A 118 -27.69 8.53 6.50
CA LEU A 118 -28.74 9.26 7.21
C LEU A 118 -28.99 10.65 6.62
N ARG A 119 -27.91 11.31 6.17
CA ARG A 119 -27.96 12.65 5.57
C ARG A 119 -28.16 12.59 4.05
N ARG A 120 -28.26 11.41 3.44
CA ARG A 120 -28.40 11.18 2.00
C ARG A 120 -27.29 11.81 1.17
N LEU A 121 -26.08 11.87 1.71
CA LEU A 121 -24.89 12.30 0.97
C LEU A 121 -24.36 11.11 0.17
N PRO A 122 -24.12 11.24 -1.15
CA PRO A 122 -23.46 10.16 -1.91
C PRO A 122 -22.05 9.92 -1.39
N TYR A 123 -21.63 8.64 -1.36
CA TYR A 123 -20.29 8.29 -0.91
C TYR A 123 -19.74 7.06 -1.65
N VAL A 124 -18.42 7.02 -1.74
CA VAL A 124 -17.65 5.87 -2.24
C VAL A 124 -16.77 5.31 -1.13
N VAL A 125 -16.43 4.03 -1.23
CA VAL A 125 -15.63 3.34 -0.20
C VAL A 125 -14.45 2.64 -0.84
N GLN A 126 -13.25 2.88 -0.32
CA GLN A 126 -12.01 2.22 -0.70
C GLN A 126 -11.49 1.36 0.46
N PRO A 127 -11.69 0.02 0.44
CA PRO A 127 -11.37 -0.86 1.57
C PRO A 127 -9.87 -1.06 1.81
N HIS A 128 -9.01 -0.84 0.82
CA HIS A 128 -7.56 -1.04 0.90
C HIS A 128 -7.17 -2.47 1.35
N GLY A 129 -7.80 -3.49 0.78
CA GLY A 129 -7.51 -4.89 1.05
C GLY A 129 -8.09 -5.44 2.35
N LEU A 130 -8.82 -4.65 3.11
CA LEU A 130 -9.40 -5.12 4.39
C LEU A 130 -10.54 -6.13 4.19
N LEU A 131 -11.13 -6.21 2.99
CA LEU A 131 -12.11 -7.22 2.59
C LEU A 131 -11.48 -8.45 1.90
N CYS A 132 -10.16 -8.46 1.66
CA CYS A 132 -9.49 -9.62 1.08
C CYS A 132 -9.46 -10.80 2.04
N ASN A 133 -9.45 -12.02 1.48
CA ASN A 133 -9.52 -13.27 2.22
C ASN A 133 -8.50 -13.35 3.37
N TRP A 134 -7.24 -13.02 3.10
CA TRP A 134 -6.20 -13.04 4.12
C TRP A 134 -6.53 -12.10 5.29
N SER A 135 -7.00 -10.89 5.00
CA SER A 135 -7.38 -9.91 6.03
C SER A 135 -8.58 -10.39 6.84
N LEU A 136 -9.60 -10.97 6.19
CA LEU A 136 -10.81 -11.45 6.86
C LEU A 136 -10.53 -12.65 7.79
N GLN A 137 -9.53 -13.47 7.48
CA GLN A 137 -9.11 -14.58 8.34
C GLN A 137 -8.48 -14.11 9.66
N GLN A 138 -7.87 -12.90 9.67
CA GLN A 138 -7.31 -12.33 10.90
C GLN A 138 -8.42 -11.83 11.83
N GLY A 139 -8.69 -12.55 12.92
CA GLY A 139 -9.80 -12.24 13.83
C GLY A 139 -11.19 -12.50 13.21
N ALA A 140 -11.30 -13.55 12.41
CA ALA A 140 -12.43 -13.89 11.54
C ALA A 140 -13.80 -13.72 12.19
N SER A 141 -14.01 -14.28 13.38
CA SER A 141 -15.32 -14.23 14.06
C SER A 141 -15.77 -12.79 14.37
N LYS A 142 -14.86 -11.95 14.87
CA LYS A 142 -15.17 -10.54 15.19
C LYS A 142 -15.45 -9.75 13.93
N LYS A 143 -14.62 -9.91 12.89
CA LYS A 143 -14.81 -9.22 11.61
C LYS A 143 -16.07 -9.66 10.90
N HIS A 144 -16.40 -10.94 10.93
CA HIS A 144 -17.63 -11.46 10.33
C HIS A 144 -18.88 -10.85 10.99
N ILE A 145 -18.91 -10.84 12.33
CA ILE A 145 -20.02 -10.22 13.07
C ILE A 145 -20.12 -8.73 12.74
N TYR A 146 -18.99 -8.01 12.78
CA TYR A 146 -18.96 -6.58 12.48
C TYR A 146 -19.38 -6.28 11.03
N LEU A 147 -18.89 -7.06 10.09
CA LEU A 147 -19.25 -6.97 8.68
C LEU A 147 -20.76 -7.15 8.50
N THR A 148 -21.33 -8.21 9.10
CA THR A 148 -22.75 -8.56 8.96
C THR A 148 -23.67 -7.52 9.61
N LEU A 149 -23.33 -7.07 10.82
CA LEU A 149 -24.22 -6.16 11.58
C LEU A 149 -24.12 -4.70 11.13
N THR A 150 -22.97 -4.29 10.60
CA THR A 150 -22.68 -2.87 10.39
C THR A 150 -22.24 -2.56 8.97
N GLU A 151 -21.19 -3.22 8.50
CA GLU A 151 -20.54 -2.80 7.26
C GLU A 151 -21.26 -3.26 6.00
N TYR A 152 -21.96 -4.39 6.00
CA TYR A 152 -22.76 -4.82 4.84
C TYR A 152 -23.75 -3.74 4.40
N ALA A 153 -24.48 -3.17 5.36
CA ALA A 153 -25.42 -2.13 5.06
C ALA A 153 -24.72 -0.84 4.56
N ASN A 154 -23.57 -0.49 5.13
CA ASN A 154 -22.78 0.66 4.72
C ASN A 154 -22.20 0.47 3.32
N LEU A 155 -21.61 -0.68 3.04
CA LEU A 155 -21.00 -1.00 1.75
C LEU A 155 -22.05 -1.06 0.64
N ASN A 156 -23.18 -1.71 0.88
CA ASN A 156 -24.24 -1.87 -0.11
C ASN A 156 -25.07 -0.60 -0.40
N HIS A 157 -24.91 0.46 0.39
CA HIS A 157 -25.51 1.77 0.10
C HIS A 157 -24.50 2.76 -0.48
N SER A 158 -23.23 2.35 -0.67
CA SER A 158 -22.24 3.21 -1.34
C SER A 158 -22.58 3.34 -2.84
N GLN A 159 -22.25 4.47 -3.44
CA GLN A 159 -22.37 4.66 -4.88
C GLN A 159 -21.34 3.86 -5.66
N ALA A 160 -20.22 3.53 -5.04
CA ALA A 160 -19.21 2.64 -5.61
C ALA A 160 -18.24 2.10 -4.55
N LEU A 161 -17.69 0.91 -4.80
CA LEU A 161 -16.52 0.36 -4.15
C LEU A 161 -15.29 0.60 -5.04
N VAL A 162 -14.23 1.09 -4.45
CA VAL A 162 -12.97 1.40 -5.14
C VAL A 162 -11.94 0.36 -4.76
N PHE A 163 -11.43 -0.38 -5.74
CA PHE A 163 -10.40 -1.38 -5.52
C PHE A 163 -9.08 -0.96 -6.16
N THR A 164 -7.97 -1.30 -5.54
CA THR A 164 -6.64 -0.94 -6.05
C THR A 164 -6.16 -1.89 -7.14
N SER A 165 -6.73 -3.10 -7.20
CA SER A 165 -6.34 -4.15 -8.14
C SER A 165 -7.51 -5.03 -8.55
N GLN A 166 -7.34 -5.73 -9.66
CA GLN A 166 -8.30 -6.72 -10.13
C GLN A 166 -8.43 -7.90 -9.13
N GLN A 167 -7.32 -8.29 -8.51
CA GLN A 167 -7.33 -9.34 -7.50
C GLN A 167 -8.21 -8.96 -6.31
N GLU A 168 -8.06 -7.74 -5.77
CA GLU A 168 -8.91 -7.24 -4.67
C GLU A 168 -10.39 -7.28 -5.08
N GLN A 169 -10.73 -6.80 -6.27
CA GLN A 169 -12.10 -6.81 -6.79
C GLN A 169 -12.66 -8.23 -6.89
N GLN A 170 -11.88 -9.18 -7.43
CA GLN A 170 -12.29 -10.59 -7.56
C GLN A 170 -12.48 -11.28 -6.21
N GLU A 171 -11.63 -11.01 -5.22
CA GLU A 171 -11.80 -11.56 -3.87
C GLU A 171 -13.07 -11.03 -3.22
N VAL A 172 -13.31 -9.72 -3.32
CA VAL A 172 -14.48 -9.06 -2.70
C VAL A 172 -15.79 -9.40 -3.40
N SER A 173 -15.79 -9.70 -4.70
CA SER A 173 -17.01 -10.12 -5.42
C SER A 173 -17.66 -11.36 -4.81
N LYS A 174 -16.89 -12.22 -4.13
CA LYS A 174 -17.39 -13.42 -3.45
C LYS A 174 -18.18 -13.12 -2.16
N LEU A 175 -18.14 -11.88 -1.68
CA LEU A 175 -18.86 -11.46 -0.47
C LEU A 175 -20.33 -11.11 -0.72
N GLY A 176 -20.81 -11.11 -1.97
CA GLY A 176 -22.20 -10.81 -2.30
C GLY A 176 -22.60 -9.33 -2.12
N LEU A 177 -21.62 -8.42 -2.17
CA LEU A 177 -21.91 -6.97 -2.17
C LEU A 177 -22.53 -6.57 -3.52
N ILE A 178 -23.53 -5.68 -3.47
CA ILE A 178 -24.34 -5.27 -4.64
C ILE A 178 -23.94 -3.90 -5.20
N SER A 179 -23.15 -3.12 -4.48
CA SER A 179 -22.68 -1.82 -4.96
C SER A 179 -21.78 -1.98 -6.19
N PRO A 180 -21.92 -1.10 -7.20
CA PRO A 180 -21.02 -1.09 -8.33
C PRO A 180 -19.57 -0.91 -7.88
N SER A 181 -18.63 -1.40 -8.65
CA SER A 181 -17.21 -1.28 -8.30
C SER A 181 -16.34 -0.96 -9.52
N PHE A 182 -15.21 -0.35 -9.27
CA PHE A 182 -14.20 -0.09 -10.29
C PHE A 182 -12.79 -0.21 -9.71
N ILE A 183 -11.80 -0.40 -10.61
CA ILE A 183 -10.40 -0.49 -10.24
C ILE A 183 -9.77 0.89 -10.41
N LEU A 184 -9.13 1.37 -9.36
CA LEU A 184 -8.34 2.59 -9.34
C LEU A 184 -6.97 2.28 -8.73
N PRO A 185 -5.96 1.97 -9.55
CA PRO A 185 -4.62 1.72 -9.05
C PRO A 185 -4.06 2.94 -8.30
N LEU A 186 -3.21 2.70 -7.33
CA LEU A 186 -2.48 3.79 -6.66
C LEU A 186 -1.53 4.46 -7.65
N GLY A 187 -1.33 5.76 -7.48
CA GLY A 187 -0.33 6.51 -8.20
C GLY A 187 1.03 6.47 -7.51
N LEU A 188 2.04 6.90 -8.25
CA LEU A 188 3.37 7.15 -7.73
C LEU A 188 3.92 8.44 -8.35
N ASP A 189 4.64 9.21 -7.55
CA ASP A 189 5.42 10.32 -8.07
C ASP A 189 6.70 9.82 -8.73
N ARG A 190 7.19 10.58 -9.69
CA ARG A 190 8.45 10.23 -10.35
C ARG A 190 9.60 10.32 -9.36
N PRO A 191 10.34 9.22 -9.10
CA PRO A 191 11.50 9.26 -8.23
C PRO A 191 12.58 10.18 -8.83
N SER A 192 13.23 10.95 -7.96
CA SER A 192 14.37 11.75 -8.37
C SER A 192 15.55 10.84 -8.72
N PRO A 193 16.21 11.03 -9.87
CA PRO A 193 17.35 10.20 -10.24
C PRO A 193 18.55 10.47 -9.32
N ILE A 194 19.18 9.40 -8.86
CA ILE A 194 20.45 9.48 -8.11
C ILE A 194 21.59 9.16 -9.08
N PRO A 195 22.49 10.11 -9.33
CA PRO A 195 23.68 9.85 -10.15
C PRO A 195 24.50 8.70 -9.55
N ASP A 196 24.98 7.81 -10.41
CA ASP A 196 25.84 6.67 -10.04
C ASP A 196 25.31 5.82 -8.88
N ALA A 197 23.97 5.71 -8.74
CA ALA A 197 23.31 4.98 -7.63
C ALA A 197 23.88 3.57 -7.45
N ARG A 198 24.10 2.85 -8.56
CA ARG A 198 24.67 1.49 -8.53
C ARG A 198 26.07 1.47 -7.90
N HIS A 199 26.93 2.41 -8.25
CA HIS A 199 28.28 2.52 -7.69
C HIS A 199 28.25 2.94 -6.22
N ARG A 200 27.46 3.96 -5.88
CA ARG A 200 27.27 4.46 -4.51
C ARG A 200 26.74 3.36 -3.58
N LEU A 201 25.79 2.55 -4.06
CA LEU A 201 25.26 1.43 -3.26
C LEU A 201 26.34 0.38 -3.00
N ARG A 202 27.16 -0.02 -3.99
CA ARG A 202 28.25 -0.99 -3.76
C ARG A 202 29.28 -0.45 -2.78
N GLN A 203 29.62 0.81 -2.83
CA GLN A 203 30.48 1.44 -1.83
C GLN A 203 29.89 1.35 -0.43
N LEU A 204 28.59 1.69 -0.27
CA LEU A 204 27.89 1.58 1.02
C LEU A 204 27.91 0.14 1.59
N LEU A 205 27.74 -0.85 0.70
CA LEU A 205 27.68 -2.27 1.06
C LEU A 205 29.05 -2.91 1.21
N ASN A 206 30.16 -2.22 0.89
CA ASN A 206 31.49 -2.78 0.72
C ASN A 206 31.49 -4.00 -0.24
N ALA A 207 30.60 -3.98 -1.22
CA ALA A 207 30.43 -5.06 -2.19
C ALA A 207 31.30 -4.80 -3.44
N PRO A 208 31.79 -5.88 -4.10
CA PRO A 208 32.48 -5.75 -5.39
C PRO A 208 31.62 -5.03 -6.43
N LYS A 209 32.28 -4.29 -7.34
CA LYS A 209 31.60 -3.47 -8.36
C LYS A 209 30.59 -4.25 -9.21
N ASP A 210 30.92 -5.48 -9.54
CA ASP A 210 30.12 -6.34 -10.44
C ASP A 210 29.22 -7.32 -9.68
N GLU A 211 29.21 -7.27 -8.36
CA GLU A 211 28.39 -8.17 -7.56
C GLU A 211 26.92 -7.76 -7.63
N PRO A 212 26.00 -8.69 -7.97
CA PRO A 212 24.58 -8.42 -7.98
C PRO A 212 24.05 -8.10 -6.58
N VAL A 213 23.13 -7.12 -6.49
CA VAL A 213 22.46 -6.77 -5.26
C VAL A 213 20.97 -7.13 -5.38
N ILE A 214 20.51 -8.02 -4.51
CA ILE A 214 19.10 -8.40 -4.38
C ILE A 214 18.52 -7.60 -3.21
N LEU A 215 17.48 -6.83 -3.47
CA LEU A 215 16.81 -5.96 -2.50
C LEU A 215 15.46 -6.56 -2.09
N PHE A 216 15.26 -6.73 -0.81
CA PHE A 216 13.94 -6.79 -0.19
C PHE A 216 13.70 -5.48 0.55
N MET A 217 12.56 -4.85 0.33
CA MET A 217 12.17 -3.64 1.05
C MET A 217 10.69 -3.66 1.39
N SER A 218 10.38 -3.85 2.67
CA SER A 218 9.01 -3.80 3.21
C SER A 218 9.08 -3.80 4.72
N ARG A 219 7.94 -3.50 5.39
CA ARG A 219 7.82 -3.80 6.81
C ARG A 219 8.11 -5.29 7.06
N LEU A 220 8.93 -5.61 8.05
CA LEU A 220 9.22 -7.00 8.42
C LEU A 220 8.01 -7.59 9.15
N HIS A 221 7.34 -8.51 8.47
CA HIS A 221 6.12 -9.15 8.96
C HIS A 221 5.98 -10.52 8.29
N PRO A 222 5.51 -11.58 8.98
CA PRO A 222 5.36 -12.92 8.41
C PRO A 222 4.64 -12.95 7.06
N LYS A 223 3.63 -12.09 6.87
CA LYS A 223 2.88 -11.92 5.61
C LYS A 223 3.79 -11.70 4.38
N LYS A 224 5.01 -11.18 4.59
CA LYS A 224 5.93 -10.80 3.51
C LYS A 224 6.78 -11.95 2.97
N GLY A 225 6.68 -13.13 3.58
CA GLY A 225 7.30 -14.37 3.08
C GLY A 225 8.82 -14.34 3.07
N LEU A 226 9.43 -13.66 4.05
CA LEU A 226 10.89 -13.65 4.22
C LEU A 226 11.46 -15.04 4.51
N ASP A 227 10.70 -15.91 5.14
CA ASP A 227 11.01 -17.30 5.37
C ASP A 227 11.30 -18.05 4.05
N TYR A 228 10.47 -17.86 3.04
CA TYR A 228 10.70 -18.42 1.70
C TYR A 228 11.86 -17.76 0.98
N LEU A 229 11.95 -16.41 1.02
CA LEU A 229 13.03 -15.70 0.34
C LEU A 229 14.41 -16.05 0.89
N ILE A 230 14.57 -16.01 2.21
CA ILE A 230 15.84 -16.31 2.87
C ILE A 230 16.25 -17.78 2.60
N SER A 231 15.29 -18.72 2.70
CA SER A 231 15.53 -20.11 2.38
C SER A 231 15.92 -20.32 0.91
N ALA A 232 15.33 -19.57 -0.02
CA ALA A 232 15.68 -19.59 -1.44
C ALA A 232 17.09 -19.04 -1.70
N LEU A 233 17.43 -17.90 -1.07
CA LEU A 233 18.78 -17.32 -1.15
C LEU A 233 19.83 -18.25 -0.55
N GLY A 234 19.51 -19.00 0.51
CA GLY A 234 20.36 -20.03 1.09
C GLY A 234 20.71 -21.16 0.09
N LYS A 235 19.78 -21.52 -0.82
CA LYS A 235 20.07 -22.47 -1.90
C LYS A 235 21.06 -21.92 -2.93
N LEU A 236 21.16 -20.59 -3.03
CA LEU A 236 22.06 -19.88 -3.94
C LEU A 236 23.38 -19.43 -3.26
N ARG A 237 23.69 -19.93 -2.06
CA ARG A 237 24.87 -19.48 -1.28
C ARG A 237 26.20 -19.62 -2.00
N GLU A 238 26.32 -20.54 -2.95
CA GLU A 238 27.51 -20.72 -3.78
C GLU A 238 27.64 -19.68 -4.93
N ARG A 239 26.56 -18.94 -5.19
CA ARG A 239 26.52 -17.85 -6.17
C ARG A 239 27.00 -16.56 -5.51
N ARG A 240 27.50 -15.62 -6.32
CA ARG A 240 27.90 -14.29 -5.85
C ARG A 240 26.69 -13.37 -5.88
N PHE A 241 26.33 -12.83 -4.73
CA PHE A 241 25.34 -11.76 -4.56
C PHE A 241 25.48 -11.14 -3.18
N THR A 242 25.02 -9.91 -3.02
CA THR A 242 24.76 -9.26 -1.74
C THR A 242 23.24 -9.14 -1.56
N PHE A 243 22.74 -9.53 -0.39
CA PHE A 243 21.33 -9.35 -0.04
C PHE A 243 21.14 -8.08 0.80
N VAL A 244 20.20 -7.23 0.42
CA VAL A 244 19.79 -6.04 1.21
C VAL A 244 18.42 -6.28 1.77
N LEU A 245 18.35 -6.32 3.10
CA LEU A 245 17.12 -6.44 3.88
C LEU A 245 16.78 -5.08 4.46
N ALA A 246 15.83 -4.38 3.83
CA ALA A 246 15.38 -3.06 4.24
C ALA A 246 13.97 -3.10 4.86
N GLY A 247 13.85 -2.55 6.05
CA GLY A 247 12.60 -2.50 6.82
C GLY A 247 12.81 -2.81 8.29
N SER A 248 11.76 -2.62 9.07
CA SER A 248 11.70 -2.97 10.49
C SER A 248 10.42 -3.72 10.83
N GLY A 249 10.42 -4.43 11.94
CA GLY A 249 9.31 -5.24 12.43
C GLY A 249 9.23 -5.24 13.96
N SER A 250 8.56 -6.24 14.52
CA SER A 250 8.66 -6.50 15.96
C SER A 250 10.02 -7.13 16.28
N SER A 251 10.54 -6.85 17.49
CA SER A 251 11.81 -7.41 17.96
C SER A 251 11.87 -8.92 17.85
N ASP A 252 10.76 -9.60 18.17
CA ASP A 252 10.69 -11.06 18.12
C ASP A 252 10.81 -11.58 16.68
N TYR A 253 10.13 -10.93 15.72
CA TYR A 253 10.21 -11.33 14.31
C TYR A 253 11.56 -10.97 13.68
N GLU A 254 12.18 -9.86 14.07
CA GLU A 254 13.54 -9.51 13.64
C GLU A 254 14.58 -10.53 14.15
N ALA A 255 14.41 -11.04 15.39
CA ALA A 255 15.23 -12.12 15.92
C ALA A 255 15.04 -13.42 15.11
N GLU A 256 13.81 -13.80 14.81
CA GLU A 256 13.50 -14.95 13.95
C GLU A 256 14.17 -14.84 12.57
N ILE A 257 14.08 -13.66 11.93
CA ILE A 257 14.73 -13.40 10.63
C ILE A 257 16.26 -13.54 10.74
N ASN A 258 16.88 -13.08 11.83
CA ASN A 258 18.32 -13.25 12.03
C ASN A 258 18.72 -14.72 12.14
N GLU A 259 17.96 -15.53 12.86
CA GLU A 259 18.19 -16.98 12.94
C GLU A 259 18.03 -17.65 11.58
N LEU A 260 17.04 -17.25 10.79
CA LEU A 260 16.87 -17.77 9.41
C LEU A 260 18.06 -17.41 8.51
N LEU A 261 18.58 -16.19 8.57
CA LEU A 261 19.75 -15.76 7.78
C LEU A 261 21.01 -16.57 8.14
N ILE A 262 21.24 -16.81 9.44
CA ILE A 262 22.36 -17.64 9.92
C ILE A 262 22.19 -19.08 9.45
N SER A 263 21.02 -19.67 9.63
CA SER A 263 20.75 -21.07 9.23
C SER A 263 20.84 -21.28 7.71
N ALA A 264 20.48 -20.27 6.93
CA ALA A 264 20.62 -20.27 5.47
C ALA A 264 22.07 -20.04 5.00
N GLY A 265 22.98 -19.61 5.89
CA GLY A 265 24.39 -19.33 5.60
C GLY A 265 24.60 -18.09 4.72
N ILE A 266 23.72 -17.07 4.87
CA ILE A 266 23.79 -15.83 4.08
C ILE A 266 23.86 -14.56 4.97
N ASP A 267 23.97 -14.70 6.28
CA ASP A 267 24.03 -13.58 7.23
C ASP A 267 25.21 -12.64 6.94
N THR A 268 26.38 -13.18 6.61
CA THR A 268 27.61 -12.40 6.34
C THR A 268 27.56 -11.59 5.04
N ARG A 269 26.66 -11.94 4.12
CA ARG A 269 26.40 -11.22 2.87
C ARG A 269 25.09 -10.45 2.87
N THR A 270 24.47 -10.31 4.05
CA THR A 270 23.22 -9.58 4.22
C THR A 270 23.46 -8.24 4.88
N TYR A 271 23.16 -7.16 4.18
CA TYR A 271 23.11 -5.82 4.73
C TYR A 271 21.71 -5.52 5.28
N ARG A 272 21.63 -5.24 6.58
CA ARG A 272 20.39 -4.88 7.26
C ARG A 272 20.34 -3.37 7.44
N SER A 273 19.50 -2.68 6.68
CA SER A 273 19.41 -1.22 6.77
C SER A 273 18.47 -0.73 7.87
N GLY A 274 17.60 -1.60 8.41
CA GLY A 274 16.46 -1.15 9.21
C GLY A 274 15.44 -0.39 8.36
N PHE A 275 14.61 0.42 9.01
CA PHE A 275 13.67 1.29 8.32
C PHE A 275 14.41 2.35 7.50
N VAL A 276 14.01 2.56 6.26
CA VAL A 276 14.61 3.54 5.35
C VAL A 276 13.56 4.42 4.70
N GLU A 277 13.89 5.69 4.53
CA GLU A 277 13.10 6.69 3.82
C GLU A 277 14.01 7.69 3.08
N GLY A 278 13.43 8.58 2.28
CA GLY A 278 14.15 9.63 1.56
C GLY A 278 15.28 9.10 0.70
N GLU A 279 16.42 9.78 0.71
CA GLU A 279 17.57 9.48 -0.16
C GLU A 279 18.11 8.05 0.02
N MET A 280 18.08 7.50 1.25
CA MET A 280 18.53 6.12 1.49
C MET A 280 17.61 5.12 0.78
N LYS A 281 16.29 5.28 0.91
CA LYS A 281 15.33 4.43 0.19
C LYS A 281 15.56 4.50 -1.32
N ASP A 282 15.71 5.70 -1.85
CA ASP A 282 15.92 5.92 -3.27
C ASP A 282 17.25 5.31 -3.75
N LEU A 283 18.31 5.41 -2.95
CA LEU A 283 19.61 4.80 -3.25
C LEU A 283 19.52 3.28 -3.31
N LEU A 284 18.85 2.64 -2.36
CA LEU A 284 18.65 1.19 -2.35
C LEU A 284 17.86 0.74 -3.59
N MET A 285 16.76 1.43 -3.91
CA MET A 285 15.91 1.10 -5.06
C MET A 285 16.64 1.30 -6.40
N GLN A 286 17.38 2.41 -6.57
CA GLN A 286 18.06 2.72 -7.85
C GLN A 286 19.40 2.01 -8.01
N GLY A 287 20.01 1.60 -6.91
CA GLY A 287 21.31 0.95 -6.91
C GLY A 287 21.30 -0.57 -6.96
N ALA A 288 20.18 -1.21 -6.61
CA ALA A 288 20.02 -2.66 -6.66
C ALA A 288 19.87 -3.19 -8.09
N ASP A 289 19.96 -4.51 -8.26
CA ASP A 289 19.81 -5.20 -9.56
C ASP A 289 18.52 -5.98 -9.66
N ILE A 290 17.99 -6.49 -8.53
CA ILE A 290 16.76 -7.28 -8.46
C ILE A 290 15.99 -6.85 -7.21
N PHE A 291 14.70 -6.62 -7.34
CA PHE A 291 13.79 -6.46 -6.20
C PHE A 291 13.00 -7.75 -5.98
N ALA A 292 13.03 -8.29 -4.77
CA ALA A 292 12.33 -9.52 -4.44
C ALA A 292 11.30 -9.30 -3.32
N LEU A 293 10.02 -9.61 -3.59
CA LEU A 293 8.94 -9.55 -2.61
C LEU A 293 8.07 -10.81 -2.71
N THR A 294 8.30 -11.76 -1.81
CA THR A 294 7.69 -13.09 -1.80
C THR A 294 6.45 -13.19 -0.90
N SER A 295 5.63 -12.14 -0.88
CA SER A 295 4.51 -12.04 0.04
C SER A 295 3.46 -13.13 -0.16
N TYR A 296 2.93 -13.66 0.95
CA TYR A 296 1.74 -14.51 0.96
C TYR A 296 0.49 -13.77 0.47
N SER A 297 0.41 -12.49 0.77
CA SER A 297 -0.70 -11.63 0.35
C SER A 297 -0.25 -10.16 0.41
N GLU A 298 -0.46 -9.43 -0.65
CA GLU A 298 -0.18 -8.01 -0.73
C GLU A 298 -1.29 -7.32 -1.51
N ASN A 299 -1.98 -6.38 -0.88
CA ASN A 299 -3.17 -5.76 -1.47
C ASN A 299 -2.87 -5.01 -2.79
N PHE A 300 -1.75 -4.31 -2.83
CA PHE A 300 -1.28 -3.62 -4.03
C PHE A 300 0.21 -3.86 -4.27
N GLY A 301 1.04 -3.64 -3.25
CA GLY A 301 2.50 -3.78 -3.37
C GLY A 301 3.17 -2.49 -3.78
N VAL A 302 2.98 -1.42 -2.99
CA VAL A 302 3.58 -0.10 -3.27
C VAL A 302 5.09 -0.20 -3.49
N ALA A 303 5.80 -1.00 -2.69
CA ALA A 303 7.24 -1.19 -2.87
C ALA A 303 7.61 -1.86 -4.21
N VAL A 304 6.75 -2.76 -4.73
CA VAL A 304 6.92 -3.34 -6.08
C VAL A 304 6.73 -2.25 -7.13
N LEU A 305 5.72 -1.39 -6.97
CA LEU A 305 5.49 -0.28 -7.88
C LEU A 305 6.67 0.71 -7.87
N GLU A 306 7.22 1.01 -6.68
CA GLU A 306 8.40 1.87 -6.52
C GLU A 306 9.64 1.28 -7.20
N ALA A 307 9.88 -0.02 -7.04
CA ALA A 307 10.95 -0.73 -7.75
C ALA A 307 10.77 -0.65 -9.28
N MET A 308 9.57 -0.93 -9.77
CA MET A 308 9.23 -0.80 -11.18
C MET A 308 9.43 0.65 -11.71
N ALA A 309 9.09 1.65 -10.92
CA ALA A 309 9.22 3.08 -11.31
C ALA A 309 10.67 3.51 -11.58
N VAL A 310 11.62 2.93 -10.85
CA VAL A 310 13.06 3.18 -11.08
C VAL A 310 13.67 2.28 -12.15
N GLY A 311 12.91 1.30 -12.66
CA GLY A 311 13.38 0.33 -13.65
C GLY A 311 14.10 -0.87 -13.02
N LEU A 312 13.88 -1.13 -11.74
CA LEU A 312 14.39 -2.30 -11.05
C LEU A 312 13.48 -3.50 -11.38
N PRO A 313 14.02 -4.58 -11.98
CA PRO A 313 13.23 -5.77 -12.27
C PRO A 313 12.77 -6.43 -10.98
N VAL A 314 11.55 -6.98 -11.01
CA VAL A 314 10.91 -7.51 -9.82
C VAL A 314 10.74 -9.03 -9.88
N VAL A 315 10.97 -9.70 -8.76
CA VAL A 315 10.59 -11.09 -8.51
C VAL A 315 9.52 -11.09 -7.43
N VAL A 316 8.31 -11.48 -7.79
CA VAL A 316 7.16 -11.47 -6.88
C VAL A 316 6.47 -12.83 -6.84
N THR A 317 5.60 -13.06 -5.86
CA THR A 317 4.76 -14.26 -5.78
C THR A 317 3.32 -13.95 -6.21
N PRO A 318 2.50 -14.95 -6.54
CA PRO A 318 1.08 -14.76 -6.93
C PRO A 318 0.23 -14.03 -5.86
N GLY A 319 0.68 -14.02 -4.61
CA GLY A 319 0.04 -13.29 -3.52
C GLY A 319 0.18 -11.76 -3.61
N VAL A 320 1.04 -11.25 -4.46
CA VAL A 320 1.19 -9.82 -4.73
C VAL A 320 0.19 -9.40 -5.80
N ALA A 321 -0.69 -8.44 -5.52
CA ALA A 321 -1.75 -8.06 -6.45
C ALA A 321 -1.25 -7.54 -7.82
N LEU A 322 -0.03 -7.00 -7.86
CA LEU A 322 0.62 -6.62 -9.12
C LEU A 322 1.21 -7.80 -9.92
N ALA A 323 1.18 -9.04 -9.38
CA ALA A 323 1.79 -10.19 -10.04
C ALA A 323 1.23 -10.42 -11.47
N SER A 324 -0.09 -10.33 -11.65
CA SER A 324 -0.70 -10.46 -12.98
C SER A 324 -0.23 -9.38 -13.96
N VAL A 325 -0.02 -8.16 -13.49
CA VAL A 325 0.52 -7.05 -14.31
C VAL A 325 1.98 -7.32 -14.68
N VAL A 326 2.78 -7.80 -13.72
CA VAL A 326 4.19 -8.17 -13.93
C VAL A 326 4.30 -9.26 -15.00
N GLU A 327 3.51 -10.32 -14.89
CA GLU A 327 3.55 -11.45 -15.81
C GLU A 327 3.08 -11.06 -17.23
N GLN A 328 1.90 -10.47 -17.34
CA GLN A 328 1.28 -10.11 -18.62
C GLN A 328 2.10 -9.11 -19.44
N ASN A 329 2.82 -8.22 -18.78
CA ASN A 329 3.63 -7.19 -19.44
C ASN A 329 5.14 -7.50 -19.43
N GLN A 330 5.56 -8.67 -18.93
CA GLN A 330 6.96 -9.09 -18.86
C GLN A 330 7.84 -8.04 -18.14
N LEU A 331 7.41 -7.61 -16.95
CA LEU A 331 8.08 -6.57 -16.16
C LEU A 331 9.05 -7.12 -15.11
N GLY A 332 9.13 -8.42 -15.01
CA GLY A 332 9.86 -9.21 -14.05
C GLY A 332 9.32 -10.63 -14.03
N TYR A 333 9.48 -11.35 -12.94
CA TYR A 333 9.09 -12.73 -12.80
C TYR A 333 8.09 -12.95 -11.68
N VAL A 334 7.17 -13.89 -11.90
CA VAL A 334 6.23 -14.37 -10.86
C VAL A 334 6.65 -15.80 -10.50
N ALA A 335 7.22 -15.97 -9.31
CA ALA A 335 7.62 -17.27 -8.79
C ALA A 335 6.52 -17.89 -7.94
N GLY A 336 6.30 -19.20 -8.02
CA GLY A 336 5.46 -19.90 -7.06
C GLY A 336 5.91 -19.62 -5.62
N LEU A 337 4.97 -19.63 -4.66
CA LEU A 337 5.30 -19.42 -3.25
C LEU A 337 5.89 -20.71 -2.65
N ASP A 338 7.04 -21.08 -3.14
CA ASP A 338 7.89 -22.17 -2.63
C ASP A 338 9.37 -21.84 -2.80
N THR A 339 10.20 -22.39 -1.94
CA THR A 339 11.62 -22.09 -1.87
C THR A 339 12.39 -22.48 -3.15
N VAL A 340 11.97 -23.54 -3.85
CA VAL A 340 12.67 -24.01 -5.06
C VAL A 340 12.34 -23.11 -6.24
N ALA A 341 11.07 -22.78 -6.44
CA ALA A 341 10.64 -21.88 -7.51
C ALA A 341 11.25 -20.48 -7.36
N ILE A 342 11.29 -19.94 -6.15
CA ILE A 342 11.92 -18.64 -5.88
C ILE A 342 13.43 -18.70 -6.15
N ALA A 343 14.11 -19.75 -5.66
CA ALA A 343 15.54 -19.90 -5.91
C ALA A 343 15.87 -20.02 -7.41
N SER A 344 15.16 -20.88 -8.14
CA SER A 344 15.34 -21.04 -9.59
C SER A 344 15.07 -19.74 -10.36
N THR A 345 14.04 -18.97 -9.95
CA THR A 345 13.74 -17.67 -10.57
C THR A 345 14.84 -16.64 -10.32
N LEU A 346 15.34 -16.55 -9.08
CA LEU A 346 16.45 -15.65 -8.75
C LEU A 346 17.75 -16.06 -9.47
N GLU A 347 18.04 -17.35 -9.55
CA GLU A 347 19.17 -17.87 -10.30
C GLU A 347 19.07 -17.50 -11.78
N HIS A 348 17.90 -17.67 -12.39
CA HIS A 348 17.65 -17.24 -13.76
C HIS A 348 17.90 -15.75 -13.97
N CYS A 349 17.47 -14.89 -13.03
CA CYS A 349 17.75 -13.46 -13.08
C CYS A 349 19.26 -13.16 -13.04
N LEU A 350 20.01 -13.88 -12.20
CA LEU A 350 21.45 -13.71 -12.06
C LEU A 350 22.21 -14.18 -13.31
N ASP A 351 21.73 -15.22 -13.97
CA ASP A 351 22.35 -15.79 -15.18
C ASP A 351 22.00 -14.96 -16.45
N HIS A 352 20.89 -14.21 -16.44
CA HIS A 352 20.41 -13.44 -17.58
C HIS A 352 20.25 -11.93 -17.24
N PRO A 353 21.31 -11.24 -16.79
CA PRO A 353 21.21 -9.87 -16.28
C PRO A 353 20.70 -8.87 -17.32
N GLN A 354 21.02 -9.08 -18.61
CA GLN A 354 20.58 -8.19 -19.68
C GLN A 354 19.06 -8.29 -19.91
N THR A 355 18.51 -9.50 -20.03
CA THR A 355 17.07 -9.72 -20.17
C THR A 355 16.31 -9.21 -18.94
N THR A 356 16.85 -9.46 -17.76
CA THR A 356 16.29 -9.00 -16.49
C THR A 356 16.23 -7.47 -16.44
N LYS A 357 17.28 -6.79 -16.90
CA LYS A 357 17.31 -5.33 -17.00
C LYS A 357 16.27 -4.78 -17.99
N GLU A 358 16.11 -5.42 -19.14
CA GLU A 358 15.11 -5.02 -20.15
C GLU A 358 13.67 -5.12 -19.59
N MET A 359 13.40 -6.09 -18.71
CA MET A 359 12.14 -6.17 -17.96
C MET A 359 11.94 -4.96 -17.06
N GLY A 360 12.98 -4.55 -16.34
CA GLY A 360 12.95 -3.33 -15.52
C GLY A 360 12.69 -2.06 -16.34
N ASP A 361 13.31 -1.94 -17.51
CA ASP A 361 13.08 -0.78 -18.39
C ASP A 361 11.62 -0.72 -18.90
N ARG A 362 11.03 -1.87 -19.26
CA ARG A 362 9.59 -1.95 -19.57
C ARG A 362 8.72 -1.60 -18.38
N ALA A 363 9.08 -2.06 -17.18
CA ALA A 363 8.36 -1.76 -15.96
C ALA A 363 8.33 -0.24 -15.69
N ARG A 364 9.47 0.44 -15.81
CA ARG A 364 9.58 1.89 -15.65
C ARG A 364 8.69 2.64 -16.65
N GLN A 365 8.64 2.19 -17.91
CA GLN A 365 7.77 2.80 -18.90
C GLN A 365 6.29 2.64 -18.53
N LEU A 366 5.86 1.43 -18.19
CA LEU A 366 4.47 1.15 -17.80
C LEU A 366 4.03 2.01 -16.60
N VAL A 367 4.88 2.12 -15.57
CA VAL A 367 4.56 2.92 -14.39
C VAL A 367 4.39 4.40 -14.75
N ARG A 368 5.26 4.95 -15.58
CA ARG A 368 5.16 6.35 -16.05
C ARG A 368 3.88 6.63 -16.83
N GLU A 369 3.36 5.65 -17.55
CA GLU A 369 2.16 5.79 -18.36
C GLU A 369 0.86 5.57 -17.58
N LYS A 370 0.85 4.58 -16.66
CA LYS A 370 -0.39 4.10 -16.05
C LYS A 370 -0.54 4.38 -14.56
N TYR A 371 0.55 4.49 -13.80
CA TYR A 371 0.53 4.56 -12.35
C TYR A 371 0.99 5.92 -11.82
N THR A 372 0.37 6.99 -12.31
CA THR A 372 0.65 8.35 -11.84
C THR A 372 -0.50 8.89 -11.00
N TRP A 373 -0.18 9.72 -10.01
CA TRP A 373 -1.22 10.39 -9.21
C TRP A 373 -2.10 11.29 -10.07
N GLY A 374 -1.57 11.91 -11.13
CA GLY A 374 -2.35 12.72 -12.06
C GLY A 374 -3.42 11.90 -12.78
N ARG A 375 -3.09 10.69 -13.26
CA ARG A 375 -4.06 9.77 -13.87
C ARG A 375 -5.09 9.29 -12.85
N ASN A 376 -4.64 8.92 -11.66
CA ASN A 376 -5.52 8.52 -10.56
C ASN A 376 -6.54 9.62 -10.24
N ALA A 377 -6.10 10.87 -10.05
CA ALA A 377 -6.97 12.00 -9.75
C ALA A 377 -7.93 12.33 -10.90
N SER A 378 -7.49 12.25 -12.16
CA SER A 378 -8.34 12.46 -13.33
C SER A 378 -9.47 11.44 -13.37
N ASN A 379 -9.14 10.15 -13.25
CA ASN A 379 -10.12 9.07 -13.24
C ASN A 379 -11.11 9.22 -12.08
N LEU A 380 -10.61 9.52 -10.89
CA LEU A 380 -11.45 9.69 -9.71
C LEU A 380 -12.39 10.89 -9.83
N ARG A 381 -11.91 12.01 -10.41
CA ARG A 381 -12.76 13.18 -10.71
C ARG A 381 -13.88 12.83 -11.69
N GLU A 382 -13.62 11.98 -12.68
CA GLU A 382 -14.64 11.50 -13.62
C GLU A 382 -15.68 10.64 -12.91
N VAL A 383 -15.26 9.72 -12.03
CA VAL A 383 -16.16 8.91 -11.19
C VAL A 383 -17.04 9.80 -10.32
N TYR A 384 -16.45 10.73 -9.59
CA TYR A 384 -17.23 11.66 -8.74
C TYR A 384 -18.24 12.47 -9.56
N THR A 385 -17.83 12.93 -10.74
CA THR A 385 -18.71 13.66 -11.63
C THR A 385 -19.86 12.79 -12.13
N ALA A 386 -19.61 11.53 -12.47
CA ALA A 386 -20.63 10.58 -12.89
C ALA A 386 -21.65 10.32 -11.76
N ILE A 387 -21.17 10.08 -10.54
CA ILE A 387 -22.01 9.86 -9.35
C ILE A 387 -22.91 11.10 -9.10
N LEU A 388 -22.33 12.29 -9.07
CA LEU A 388 -23.09 13.53 -8.80
C LEU A 388 -24.11 13.85 -9.91
N LYS A 389 -23.86 13.42 -11.13
CA LYS A 389 -24.79 13.58 -12.27
C LYS A 389 -25.69 12.36 -12.48
N GLN A 390 -25.65 11.37 -11.60
CA GLN A 390 -26.41 10.11 -11.68
C GLN A 390 -26.23 9.40 -13.04
N LYS A 391 -24.99 9.39 -13.54
CA LYS A 391 -24.59 8.71 -14.77
C LYS A 391 -23.91 7.37 -14.43
N PRO A 392 -23.88 6.41 -15.36
CA PRO A 392 -23.08 5.20 -15.20
C PRO A 392 -21.61 5.53 -14.89
N LEU A 393 -20.97 4.68 -14.07
CA LEU A 393 -19.56 4.83 -13.77
C LEU A 393 -18.70 4.65 -15.03
N PRO A 394 -17.64 5.46 -15.21
CA PRO A 394 -16.72 5.29 -16.31
C PRO A 394 -15.97 3.95 -16.22
N ILE A 395 -15.63 3.38 -17.37
CA ILE A 395 -14.78 2.19 -17.48
C ILE A 395 -13.38 2.69 -17.83
N PHE A 396 -12.39 2.30 -17.03
CA PHE A 396 -10.98 2.65 -17.26
C PHE A 396 -10.23 1.44 -17.84
N HIS A 397 -9.39 1.70 -18.87
CA HIS A 397 -8.59 0.70 -19.59
C HIS A 397 -7.09 0.90 -19.37
#